data_5904add965e79933c0ea95215e985c00
#
_entry.id   5904add965e79933c0ea95215e985c00
#
_cell.length_a   1.000
_cell.length_b   1.000
_cell.length_c   1.000
_cell.angle_alpha   90.00
_cell.angle_beta   90.00
_cell.angle_gamma   90.00
#
_symmetry.space_group_name_H-M   'P 1'
#
loop_
_entity.id
_entity.type
_entity.pdbx_description
1 polymer ?
#
loop_
_entity_poly.entity_id
_entity_poly.type
_entity_poly.pdbx_seq_one_letter_code
_entity_poly.pdbx_strand_id
1 'polypeptide(L)'
;ASDYMTGRGFNLDTVKKFGIGYSPDGYSLINALEHKYKREDLLGSGVAKESKNGNLYDALAGRLIVPIFNMQGKVIAFGGRGLDERTVGQGKYKNTSETPLFHKQDNLFAINFAKQEKQQAALPNIVIVEGYMDVISMYQAGFRRAVASMGTSLTQNQAKWLSRLTSQIYVCYDGDAAGQKATVRGMDILDKAGLEVKVMSVPENMDPDEYIQKYGAQAFEKLIEQALPLPDYKLELLDEAFPLDTADAVKRNEYLPKYVNGAISMLKQLDDVRQAQYVKAVSLKTGYSEDFLRRKLAGIAVAEEEAAQKPTEQQPSAPETAEIKAKYFVAACLLAGE
;
A
#
# COMPACT_ATOMS: atom_id res chain seq x y z
N ALA A 1 -12.23 10.91 -23.56
CA ALA A 1 -10.98 10.53 -22.90
C ALA A 1 -10.11 11.75 -22.60
N SER A 2 -9.88 12.63 -23.59
CA SER A 2 -9.15 13.89 -23.37
C SER A 2 -9.79 14.70 -22.24
N ASP A 3 -11.07 14.99 -22.35
CA ASP A 3 -11.84 15.77 -21.36
C ASP A 3 -11.78 15.15 -19.95
N TYR A 4 -11.76 13.82 -19.87
CA TYR A 4 -11.58 13.12 -18.60
C TYR A 4 -10.20 13.39 -17.99
N MET A 5 -9.12 13.30 -18.78
CA MET A 5 -7.76 13.57 -18.28
C MET A 5 -7.56 15.02 -17.89
N THR A 6 -8.04 15.94 -18.75
CA THR A 6 -7.98 17.39 -18.47
C THR A 6 -8.82 17.76 -17.26
N GLY A 7 -10.05 17.22 -17.16
CA GLY A 7 -10.94 17.44 -16.02
C GLY A 7 -10.39 16.93 -14.67
N ARG A 8 -9.47 15.97 -14.70
CA ARG A 8 -8.69 15.52 -13.53
C ARG A 8 -7.36 16.24 -13.34
N GLY A 9 -7.10 17.31 -14.10
CA GLY A 9 -5.90 18.12 -13.94
C GLY A 9 -4.62 17.53 -14.54
N PHE A 10 -4.70 16.46 -15.35
CA PHE A 10 -3.52 15.90 -16.00
C PHE A 10 -3.07 16.72 -17.21
N ASN A 11 -1.79 17.07 -17.25
CA ASN A 11 -1.18 17.76 -18.37
C ASN A 11 -0.83 16.79 -19.52
N LEU A 12 -0.66 17.36 -20.73
CA LEU A 12 -0.39 16.57 -21.92
C LEU A 12 0.95 15.83 -21.88
N ASP A 13 1.96 16.38 -21.20
CA ASP A 13 3.27 15.75 -21.08
C ASP A 13 3.20 14.48 -20.23
N THR A 14 2.45 14.50 -19.15
CA THR A 14 2.17 13.34 -18.32
C THR A 14 1.41 12.27 -19.12
N VAL A 15 0.34 12.67 -19.84
CA VAL A 15 -0.43 11.77 -20.69
C VAL A 15 0.45 11.10 -21.73
N LYS A 16 1.32 11.84 -22.42
CA LYS A 16 2.28 11.31 -23.39
C LYS A 16 3.34 10.42 -22.73
N LYS A 17 3.86 10.82 -21.57
CA LYS A 17 4.89 10.07 -20.86
C LYS A 17 4.42 8.67 -20.47
N PHE A 18 3.17 8.54 -20.03
CA PHE A 18 2.57 7.25 -19.70
C PHE A 18 2.00 6.51 -20.92
N GLY A 19 1.95 7.15 -22.10
CA GLY A 19 1.40 6.57 -23.32
C GLY A 19 -0.11 6.34 -23.23
N ILE A 20 -0.82 7.20 -22.48
CA ILE A 20 -2.26 7.05 -22.24
C ILE A 20 -3.03 7.26 -23.54
N GLY A 21 -3.94 6.35 -23.84
CA GLY A 21 -4.76 6.36 -25.04
C GLY A 21 -6.22 6.04 -24.75
N TYR A 22 -6.96 5.75 -25.81
CA TYR A 22 -8.38 5.40 -25.74
C TYR A 22 -8.72 4.32 -26.77
N SER A 23 -9.42 3.28 -26.37
CA SER A 23 -10.00 2.28 -27.26
C SER A 23 -11.48 2.61 -27.48
N PRO A 24 -11.88 3.12 -28.68
CA PRO A 24 -13.19 3.75 -28.87
C PRO A 24 -14.33 2.73 -28.93
N ASP A 25 -14.12 1.59 -29.56
CA ASP A 25 -15.13 0.57 -29.80
C ASP A 25 -14.57 -0.86 -29.75
N GLY A 26 -15.42 -1.85 -30.04
CA GLY A 26 -15.02 -3.25 -29.92
C GLY A 26 -14.23 -3.80 -31.12
N TYR A 27 -13.93 -3.00 -32.15
CA TYR A 27 -13.35 -3.51 -33.38
C TYR A 27 -12.20 -2.67 -33.96
N SER A 28 -12.09 -1.42 -33.60
CA SER A 28 -11.08 -0.50 -34.15
C SER A 28 -9.66 -1.03 -34.06
N LEU A 29 -9.27 -1.58 -32.90
CA LEU A 29 -7.94 -2.15 -32.70
C LEU A 29 -7.76 -3.41 -33.53
N ILE A 30 -8.75 -4.31 -33.53
CA ILE A 30 -8.67 -5.57 -34.29
C ILE A 30 -8.56 -5.30 -35.78
N ASN A 31 -9.40 -4.44 -36.34
CA ASN A 31 -9.36 -4.06 -37.78
C ASN A 31 -7.98 -3.48 -38.17
N ALA A 32 -7.31 -2.77 -37.26
CA ALA A 32 -5.97 -2.22 -37.50
C ALA A 32 -4.84 -3.27 -37.44
N LEU A 33 -5.05 -4.35 -36.69
CA LEU A 33 -4.00 -5.34 -36.38
C LEU A 33 -4.15 -6.67 -37.13
N GLU A 34 -5.35 -7.11 -37.46
CA GLU A 34 -5.63 -8.44 -38.06
C GLU A 34 -4.91 -8.72 -39.38
N HIS A 35 -4.57 -7.65 -40.13
CA HIS A 35 -3.78 -7.77 -41.37
C HIS A 35 -2.26 -7.89 -41.13
N LYS A 36 -1.80 -7.64 -39.89
CA LYS A 36 -0.38 -7.59 -39.54
C LYS A 36 0.06 -8.75 -38.65
N TYR A 37 -0.89 -9.27 -37.85
CA TYR A 37 -0.60 -10.27 -36.82
C TYR A 37 -1.55 -11.44 -36.94
N LYS A 38 -1.08 -12.63 -36.55
CA LYS A 38 -1.91 -13.83 -36.53
C LYS A 38 -2.97 -13.75 -35.43
N ARG A 39 -4.07 -14.43 -35.64
CA ARG A 39 -5.16 -14.53 -34.66
C ARG A 39 -4.65 -15.01 -33.29
N GLU A 40 -3.79 -16.02 -33.28
CA GLU A 40 -3.22 -16.56 -32.04
C GLU A 40 -2.41 -15.52 -31.27
N ASP A 41 -1.67 -14.65 -31.97
CA ASP A 41 -0.88 -13.58 -31.35
C ASP A 41 -1.78 -12.51 -30.74
N LEU A 42 -2.86 -12.14 -31.43
CA LEU A 42 -3.85 -11.16 -30.91
C LEU A 42 -4.55 -11.68 -29.66
N LEU A 43 -4.94 -12.94 -29.64
CA LEU A 43 -5.55 -13.58 -28.47
C LEU A 43 -4.49 -13.78 -27.35
N GLY A 44 -3.30 -14.27 -27.69
CA GLY A 44 -2.21 -14.52 -26.75
C GLY A 44 -1.67 -13.27 -26.08
N SER A 45 -1.72 -12.11 -26.75
CA SER A 45 -1.35 -10.81 -26.17
C SER A 45 -2.42 -10.24 -25.22
N GLY A 46 -3.63 -10.79 -25.23
CA GLY A 46 -4.76 -10.32 -24.42
C GLY A 46 -5.38 -9.00 -24.86
N VAL A 47 -4.99 -8.43 -26.01
CA VAL A 47 -5.61 -7.23 -26.59
C VAL A 47 -6.93 -7.56 -27.27
N ALA A 48 -7.08 -8.81 -27.75
CA ALA A 48 -8.29 -9.35 -28.35
C ALA A 48 -8.97 -10.36 -27.44
N LYS A 49 -10.28 -10.50 -27.63
CA LYS A 49 -11.11 -11.60 -27.13
C LYS A 49 -11.93 -12.18 -28.26
N GLU A 50 -12.34 -13.43 -28.09
CA GLU A 50 -13.21 -14.11 -29.04
C GLU A 50 -14.66 -14.11 -28.53
N SER A 51 -15.58 -13.75 -29.40
CA SER A 51 -17.02 -13.83 -29.15
C SER A 51 -17.51 -15.28 -29.32
N LYS A 52 -18.74 -15.57 -28.87
CA LYS A 52 -19.38 -16.88 -29.07
C LYS A 52 -19.47 -17.32 -30.54
N ASN A 53 -19.49 -16.37 -31.47
CA ASN A 53 -19.57 -16.62 -32.92
C ASN A 53 -18.17 -16.70 -33.57
N GLY A 54 -17.10 -16.75 -32.79
CA GLY A 54 -15.74 -16.84 -33.32
C GLY A 54 -15.13 -15.52 -33.80
N ASN A 55 -15.83 -14.40 -33.73
CA ASN A 55 -15.26 -13.10 -34.12
C ASN A 55 -14.39 -12.50 -33.03
N LEU A 56 -13.27 -11.91 -33.44
CA LEU A 56 -12.41 -11.15 -32.51
C LEU A 56 -13.02 -9.79 -32.20
N TYR A 57 -12.79 -9.32 -30.99
CA TYR A 57 -13.15 -7.97 -30.56
C TYR A 57 -12.13 -7.42 -29.54
N ASP A 58 -12.05 -6.09 -29.42
CA ASP A 58 -11.12 -5.40 -28.52
C ASP A 58 -11.44 -5.71 -27.05
N ALA A 59 -10.48 -6.25 -26.32
CA ALA A 59 -10.66 -6.69 -24.93
C ALA A 59 -11.01 -5.54 -23.97
N LEU A 60 -10.56 -4.31 -24.28
CA LEU A 60 -10.70 -3.10 -23.45
C LEU A 60 -11.49 -1.98 -24.16
N ALA A 61 -12.43 -2.34 -25.04
CA ALA A 61 -13.28 -1.40 -25.77
C ALA A 61 -13.99 -0.37 -24.87
N GLY A 62 -14.10 0.88 -25.34
CA GLY A 62 -14.76 1.99 -24.65
C GLY A 62 -14.00 2.52 -23.43
N ARG A 63 -12.71 2.22 -23.31
CA ARG A 63 -11.92 2.55 -22.09
C ARG A 63 -10.77 3.48 -22.37
N LEU A 64 -10.46 4.30 -21.37
CA LEU A 64 -9.15 4.95 -21.27
C LEU A 64 -8.11 3.87 -21.06
N ILE A 65 -7.08 3.86 -21.88
CA ILE A 65 -6.04 2.83 -21.90
C ILE A 65 -4.75 3.37 -21.28
N VAL A 66 -4.21 2.63 -20.33
CA VAL A 66 -2.94 2.91 -19.68
C VAL A 66 -2.01 1.73 -19.93
N PRO A 67 -0.90 1.90 -20.67
CA PRO A 67 0.08 0.85 -20.86
C PRO A 67 0.75 0.42 -19.57
N ILE A 68 0.95 -0.87 -19.40
CA ILE A 68 1.71 -1.47 -18.29
C ILE A 68 3.07 -1.89 -18.84
N PHE A 69 4.14 -1.36 -18.25
CA PHE A 69 5.51 -1.63 -18.67
C PHE A 69 6.21 -2.59 -17.71
N ASN A 70 7.06 -3.45 -18.26
CA ASN A 70 8.00 -4.21 -17.44
C ASN A 70 9.19 -3.34 -17.01
N MET A 71 10.10 -3.89 -16.21
CA MET A 71 11.29 -3.18 -15.72
C MET A 71 12.27 -2.73 -16.83
N GLN A 72 12.15 -3.26 -18.05
CA GLN A 72 12.93 -2.86 -19.22
C GLN A 72 12.26 -1.76 -20.04
N GLY A 73 11.07 -1.31 -19.65
CA GLY A 73 10.29 -0.29 -20.35
C GLY A 73 9.57 -0.81 -21.61
N LYS A 74 9.38 -2.13 -21.74
CA LYS A 74 8.57 -2.72 -22.80
C LYS A 74 7.13 -2.85 -22.32
N VAL A 75 6.16 -2.52 -23.18
CA VAL A 75 4.73 -2.72 -22.90
C VAL A 75 4.46 -4.23 -22.86
N ILE A 76 3.84 -4.68 -21.77
CA ILE A 76 3.51 -6.10 -21.54
C ILE A 76 2.01 -6.33 -21.34
N ALA A 77 1.25 -5.27 -21.04
CA ALA A 77 -0.20 -5.32 -20.82
C ALA A 77 -0.80 -3.91 -20.87
N PHE A 78 -2.10 -3.83 -20.67
CA PHE A 78 -2.84 -2.59 -20.62
C PHE A 78 -3.83 -2.61 -19.46
N GLY A 79 -3.94 -1.47 -18.75
CA GLY A 79 -5.05 -1.15 -17.88
C GLY A 79 -6.11 -0.37 -18.64
N GLY A 80 -7.38 -0.66 -18.39
CA GLY A 80 -8.51 0.03 -19.01
C GLY A 80 -9.44 0.63 -17.96
N ARG A 81 -9.60 1.96 -17.92
CA ARG A 81 -10.58 2.64 -17.06
C ARG A 81 -11.87 2.91 -17.84
N GLY A 82 -13.02 2.46 -17.33
CA GLY A 82 -14.33 2.79 -17.86
C GLY A 82 -14.64 4.29 -17.68
N LEU A 83 -15.15 4.92 -18.74
CA LEU A 83 -15.49 6.34 -18.77
C LEU A 83 -17.01 6.61 -18.79
N ASP A 84 -17.83 5.61 -19.09
CA ASP A 84 -19.28 5.67 -19.14
C ASP A 84 -19.93 4.59 -18.27
N GLU A 85 -21.24 4.68 -18.03
CA GLU A 85 -21.97 3.75 -17.16
C GLU A 85 -21.87 2.29 -17.66
N ARG A 86 -21.86 2.07 -18.97
CA ARG A 86 -21.76 0.73 -19.58
C ARG A 86 -20.41 0.08 -19.23
N THR A 87 -19.31 0.81 -19.38
CA THR A 87 -17.98 0.30 -19.12
C THR A 87 -17.67 0.22 -17.62
N VAL A 88 -18.19 1.16 -16.82
CA VAL A 88 -18.10 1.12 -15.35
C VAL A 88 -18.90 -0.05 -14.78
N GLY A 89 -20.09 -0.36 -15.31
CA GLY A 89 -20.89 -1.52 -14.92
C GLY A 89 -20.21 -2.87 -15.20
N GLN A 90 -19.24 -2.91 -16.12
CA GLN A 90 -18.38 -4.07 -16.38
C GLN A 90 -17.08 -4.08 -15.52
N GLY A 91 -17.00 -3.22 -14.53
CA GLY A 91 -15.84 -2.95 -13.68
C GLY A 91 -15.15 -1.63 -14.04
N LYS A 92 -15.06 -0.73 -13.06
CA LYS A 92 -14.43 0.62 -13.21
C LYS A 92 -13.04 0.52 -13.82
N TYR A 93 -12.23 -0.43 -13.34
CA TYR A 93 -10.93 -0.79 -13.89
C TYR A 93 -10.92 -2.23 -14.39
N LYS A 94 -10.24 -2.46 -15.50
CA LYS A 94 -10.05 -3.78 -16.08
C LYS A 94 -8.66 -3.87 -16.68
N ASN A 95 -7.92 -4.90 -16.34
CA ASN A 95 -6.59 -5.14 -16.90
C ASN A 95 -6.65 -6.18 -18.01
N THR A 96 -5.63 -6.19 -18.87
CA THR A 96 -5.32 -7.36 -19.69
C THR A 96 -5.33 -8.61 -18.81
N SER A 97 -5.89 -9.70 -19.32
CA SER A 97 -5.88 -11.01 -18.65
C SER A 97 -4.42 -11.51 -18.53
N GLU A 98 -4.19 -12.55 -17.71
CA GLU A 98 -2.90 -13.24 -17.68
C GLU A 98 -2.48 -13.69 -19.08
N THR A 99 -1.23 -13.43 -19.45
CA THR A 99 -0.64 -13.79 -20.75
C THR A 99 0.77 -14.33 -20.53
N PRO A 100 1.43 -14.94 -21.53
CA PRO A 100 2.83 -15.32 -21.42
C PRO A 100 3.78 -14.16 -21.10
N LEU A 101 3.38 -12.91 -21.38
CA LEU A 101 4.17 -11.69 -21.13
C LEU A 101 3.77 -10.98 -19.84
N PHE A 102 2.59 -11.20 -19.31
CA PHE A 102 2.03 -10.46 -18.20
C PHE A 102 1.40 -11.36 -17.15
N HIS A 103 2.04 -11.44 -16.01
CA HIS A 103 1.49 -12.00 -14.78
C HIS A 103 1.34 -10.87 -13.77
N LYS A 104 0.10 -10.55 -13.42
CA LYS A 104 -0.23 -9.41 -12.56
C LYS A 104 0.47 -9.47 -11.20
N GLN A 105 0.63 -10.68 -10.66
CA GLN A 105 1.30 -10.92 -9.39
C GLN A 105 2.82 -10.71 -9.44
N ASP A 106 3.41 -10.64 -10.62
CA ASP A 106 4.86 -10.47 -10.80
C ASP A 106 5.25 -9.04 -11.21
N ASN A 107 4.25 -8.18 -11.46
CA ASN A 107 4.46 -6.85 -11.98
C ASN A 107 3.88 -5.77 -11.05
N LEU A 108 4.49 -4.59 -11.09
CA LEU A 108 4.00 -3.36 -10.46
C LEU A 108 3.86 -2.29 -11.54
N PHE A 109 2.77 -1.55 -11.51
CA PHE A 109 2.58 -0.41 -12.41
C PHE A 109 3.65 0.65 -12.14
N ALA A 110 4.19 1.23 -13.19
CA ALA A 110 5.24 2.28 -13.18
C ALA A 110 6.60 1.87 -12.56
N ILE A 111 6.85 0.59 -12.30
CA ILE A 111 8.14 0.11 -11.76
C ILE A 111 9.34 0.50 -12.65
N ASN A 112 9.13 0.61 -13.97
CA ASN A 112 10.13 1.08 -14.93
C ASN A 112 10.57 2.52 -14.65
N PHE A 113 9.65 3.41 -14.25
CA PHE A 113 9.95 4.80 -13.89
C PHE A 113 10.73 4.88 -12.58
N ALA A 114 10.29 4.15 -11.55
CA ALA A 114 11.04 4.05 -10.30
C ALA A 114 12.48 3.53 -10.52
N LYS A 115 12.66 2.55 -11.41
CA LYS A 115 14.00 2.07 -11.81
C LYS A 115 14.83 3.15 -12.52
N GLN A 116 14.22 3.95 -13.40
CA GLN A 116 14.90 5.06 -14.07
C GLN A 116 15.38 6.13 -13.09
N GLU A 117 14.53 6.50 -12.10
CA GLU A 117 14.90 7.44 -11.04
C GLU A 117 16.09 6.92 -10.21
N LYS A 118 16.14 5.63 -9.88
CA LYS A 118 17.29 5.03 -9.21
C LYS A 118 18.59 5.17 -10.00
N GLN A 119 18.54 5.10 -11.33
CA GLN A 119 19.71 5.24 -12.18
C GLN A 119 20.21 6.67 -12.31
N GLN A 120 19.31 7.66 -12.12
CA GLN A 120 19.62 9.09 -12.28
C GLN A 120 19.99 9.76 -10.95
N ALA A 121 19.42 9.29 -9.84
CA ALA A 121 19.66 9.82 -8.50
C ALA A 121 19.59 8.68 -7.47
N ALA A 122 20.15 8.86 -6.28
CA ALA A 122 19.92 7.96 -5.17
C ALA A 122 18.42 7.93 -4.84
N LEU A 123 17.77 6.80 -5.06
CA LEU A 123 16.35 6.63 -4.75
C LEU A 123 16.21 6.30 -3.26
N PRO A 124 15.79 7.25 -2.40
CA PRO A 124 15.75 7.03 -0.96
C PRO A 124 14.66 5.99 -0.59
N ASN A 125 13.54 6.01 -1.30
CA ASN A 125 12.39 5.15 -1.02
C ASN A 125 11.49 4.99 -2.26
N ILE A 126 10.55 4.04 -2.19
CA ILE A 126 9.47 3.89 -3.16
C ILE A 126 8.14 4.02 -2.41
N VAL A 127 7.17 4.69 -3.02
CA VAL A 127 5.80 4.79 -2.51
C VAL A 127 4.92 3.80 -3.27
N ILE A 128 4.23 2.91 -2.55
CA ILE A 128 3.27 1.96 -3.11
C ILE A 128 1.87 2.49 -2.85
N VAL A 129 1.07 2.58 -3.91
CA VAL A 129 -0.34 2.97 -3.89
C VAL A 129 -1.20 1.88 -4.54
N GLU A 130 -2.53 2.04 -4.55
CA GLU A 130 -3.43 1.03 -5.10
C GLU A 130 -3.61 1.14 -6.62
N GLY A 131 -3.81 2.37 -7.10
CA GLY A 131 -4.33 2.64 -8.45
C GLY A 131 -3.36 3.27 -9.43
N TYR A 132 -3.70 3.15 -10.70
CA TYR A 132 -2.94 3.80 -11.79
C TYR A 132 -3.00 5.33 -11.70
N MET A 133 -4.18 5.85 -11.35
CA MET A 133 -4.39 7.30 -11.35
C MET A 133 -3.58 7.97 -10.25
N ASP A 134 -3.48 7.33 -9.08
CA ASP A 134 -2.66 7.81 -7.97
C ASP A 134 -1.18 7.93 -8.39
N VAL A 135 -0.65 6.87 -9.03
CA VAL A 135 0.73 6.89 -9.55
C VAL A 135 0.92 8.01 -10.58
N ILE A 136 -0.02 8.17 -11.52
CA ILE A 136 0.10 9.18 -12.58
C ILE A 136 0.04 10.59 -11.98
N SER A 137 -0.85 10.83 -11.01
CA SER A 137 -0.95 12.09 -10.28
C SER A 137 0.31 12.39 -9.47
N MET A 138 0.77 11.41 -8.70
CA MET A 138 2.02 11.51 -7.94
C MET A 138 3.21 11.80 -8.85
N TYR A 139 3.31 11.13 -10.00
CA TYR A 139 4.36 11.37 -10.99
C TYR A 139 4.33 12.81 -11.50
N GLN A 140 3.15 13.34 -11.87
CA GLN A 140 2.95 14.70 -12.29
C GLN A 140 3.33 15.72 -11.21
N ALA A 141 3.05 15.40 -9.94
CA ALA A 141 3.41 16.20 -8.78
C ALA A 141 4.91 16.13 -8.41
N GLY A 142 5.71 15.31 -9.13
CA GLY A 142 7.14 15.15 -8.90
C GLY A 142 7.55 13.88 -8.15
N PHE A 143 6.60 13.09 -7.63
CA PHE A 143 6.88 11.82 -6.95
C PHE A 143 7.05 10.67 -7.94
N ARG A 144 8.13 10.71 -8.74
CA ARG A 144 8.41 9.74 -9.82
C ARG A 144 8.74 8.33 -9.33
N ARG A 145 8.79 8.14 -8.01
CA ARG A 145 9.07 6.88 -7.31
C ARG A 145 7.81 6.13 -6.86
N ALA A 146 6.63 6.57 -7.29
CA ALA A 146 5.37 5.90 -7.00
C ALA A 146 5.16 4.68 -7.92
N VAL A 147 4.63 3.59 -7.35
CA VAL A 147 4.24 2.36 -8.05
C VAL A 147 2.90 1.86 -7.54
N ALA A 148 2.17 1.06 -8.34
CA ALA A 148 0.91 0.48 -7.87
C ALA A 148 0.86 -1.04 -8.00
N SER A 149 0.13 -1.67 -7.04
CA SER A 149 -0.12 -3.11 -7.00
C SER A 149 -1.19 -3.59 -7.99
N MET A 150 -1.89 -2.66 -8.65
CA MET A 150 -2.92 -2.92 -9.67
C MET A 150 -4.12 -3.75 -9.18
N GLY A 151 -4.55 -3.55 -7.91
CA GLY A 151 -5.69 -4.22 -7.31
C GLY A 151 -5.43 -5.71 -6.99
N THR A 152 -4.23 -6.05 -6.57
CA THR A 152 -3.86 -7.34 -5.99
C THR A 152 -3.09 -7.12 -4.71
N SER A 153 -3.18 -8.05 -3.75
CA SER A 153 -2.28 -8.07 -2.61
C SER A 153 -0.83 -8.19 -3.08
N LEU A 154 0.07 -7.54 -2.36
CA LEU A 154 1.51 -7.64 -2.63
C LEU A 154 2.01 -9.08 -2.53
N THR A 155 2.96 -9.44 -3.39
CA THR A 155 3.52 -10.78 -3.49
C THR A 155 5.00 -10.81 -3.15
N GLN A 156 5.53 -12.02 -2.87
CA GLN A 156 6.97 -12.21 -2.64
C GLN A 156 7.81 -11.81 -3.86
N ASN A 157 7.31 -12.03 -5.08
CA ASN A 157 8.01 -11.64 -6.30
C ASN A 157 8.10 -10.13 -6.43
N GLN A 158 7.01 -9.41 -6.16
CA GLN A 158 7.00 -7.95 -6.13
C GLN A 158 7.95 -7.40 -5.05
N ALA A 159 7.91 -7.96 -3.83
CA ALA A 159 8.82 -7.58 -2.75
C ALA A 159 10.30 -7.78 -3.13
N LYS A 160 10.63 -8.91 -3.79
CA LYS A 160 11.97 -9.19 -4.31
C LYS A 160 12.42 -8.20 -5.39
N TRP A 161 11.52 -7.71 -6.23
CA TRP A 161 11.85 -6.64 -7.19
C TRP A 161 12.10 -5.31 -6.49
N LEU A 162 11.26 -4.95 -5.52
CA LEU A 162 11.39 -3.72 -4.76
C LEU A 162 12.69 -3.70 -3.94
N SER A 163 13.08 -4.79 -3.28
CA SER A 163 14.31 -4.87 -2.48
C SER A 163 15.60 -4.68 -3.30
N ARG A 164 15.55 -4.87 -4.62
CA ARG A 164 16.68 -4.55 -5.53
C ARG A 164 16.74 -3.06 -5.87
N LEU A 165 15.67 -2.33 -5.69
CA LEU A 165 15.58 -0.91 -6.03
C LEU A 165 15.79 0.00 -4.83
N THR A 166 15.30 -0.36 -3.67
CA THR A 166 15.38 0.45 -2.45
C THR A 166 15.47 -0.42 -1.20
N SER A 167 15.86 0.15 -0.07
CA SER A 167 15.76 -0.46 1.25
C SER A 167 14.52 0.00 2.02
N GLN A 168 13.81 1.06 1.57
CA GLN A 168 12.70 1.67 2.28
C GLN A 168 11.48 1.81 1.40
N ILE A 169 10.32 1.38 1.91
CA ILE A 169 9.01 1.43 1.24
C ILE A 169 8.03 2.24 2.09
N TYR A 170 7.31 3.13 1.44
CA TYR A 170 6.12 3.77 2.00
C TYR A 170 4.88 3.14 1.37
N VAL A 171 3.96 2.68 2.18
CA VAL A 171 2.68 2.12 1.72
C VAL A 171 1.59 3.14 2.01
N CYS A 172 0.88 3.55 0.97
CA CYS A 172 -0.22 4.50 1.03
C CYS A 172 -1.43 3.85 0.37
N TYR A 173 -2.27 3.20 1.18
CA TYR A 173 -3.49 2.56 0.73
C TYR A 173 -4.72 3.29 1.29
N ASP A 174 -5.84 3.15 0.56
CA ASP A 174 -7.12 3.68 0.99
C ASP A 174 -7.53 3.04 2.33
N GLY A 175 -8.00 3.86 3.27
CA GLY A 175 -8.27 3.46 4.66
C GLY A 175 -9.52 2.59 4.85
N ASP A 176 -9.98 1.84 3.84
CA ASP A 176 -11.17 1.02 3.99
C ASP A 176 -10.91 -0.24 4.84
N ALA A 177 -11.81 -0.51 5.78
CA ALA A 177 -11.69 -1.63 6.74
C ALA A 177 -11.67 -3.02 6.06
N ALA A 178 -12.22 -3.17 4.86
CA ALA A 178 -12.30 -4.45 4.15
C ALA A 178 -10.94 -4.86 3.57
N GLY A 179 -10.13 -3.89 3.14
CA GLY A 179 -8.79 -4.08 2.61
C GLY A 179 -7.70 -4.27 3.66
N GLN A 180 -7.87 -3.77 4.89
CA GLN A 180 -6.82 -3.68 5.91
C GLN A 180 -6.07 -4.99 6.18
N LYS A 181 -6.76 -6.13 6.32
CA LYS A 181 -6.09 -7.43 6.58
C LYS A 181 -5.24 -7.89 5.41
N ALA A 182 -5.69 -7.68 4.17
CA ALA A 182 -4.93 -8.03 2.97
C ALA A 182 -3.73 -7.10 2.82
N THR A 183 -3.91 -5.83 3.14
CA THR A 183 -2.90 -4.77 3.15
C THR A 183 -1.78 -5.09 4.16
N VAL A 184 -2.12 -5.39 5.42
CA VAL A 184 -1.13 -5.75 6.47
C VAL A 184 -0.33 -7.00 6.07
N ARG A 185 -0.97 -8.02 5.49
CA ARG A 185 -0.25 -9.21 4.97
C ARG A 185 0.74 -8.85 3.86
N GLY A 186 0.36 -7.93 2.97
CA GLY A 186 1.24 -7.43 1.92
C GLY A 186 2.46 -6.71 2.49
N MET A 187 2.24 -5.88 3.52
CA MET A 187 3.32 -5.18 4.24
C MET A 187 4.26 -6.16 4.95
N ASP A 188 3.72 -7.23 5.56
CA ASP A 188 4.54 -8.29 6.17
C ASP A 188 5.43 -9.02 5.15
N ILE A 189 4.98 -9.16 3.91
CA ILE A 189 5.79 -9.74 2.82
C ILE A 189 6.96 -8.81 2.49
N LEU A 190 6.75 -7.50 2.47
CA LEU A 190 7.81 -6.50 2.25
C LEU A 190 8.84 -6.50 3.39
N ASP A 191 8.39 -6.47 4.64
CA ASP A 191 9.26 -6.50 5.82
C ASP A 191 10.12 -7.78 5.87
N LYS A 192 9.52 -8.94 5.61
CA LYS A 192 10.23 -10.22 5.50
C LYS A 192 11.23 -10.29 4.34
N ALA A 193 11.06 -9.46 3.32
CA ALA A 193 12.03 -9.32 2.24
C ALA A 193 13.19 -8.37 2.58
N GLY A 194 13.27 -7.88 3.83
CA GLY A 194 14.31 -6.99 4.34
C GLY A 194 14.11 -5.52 4.01
N LEU A 195 12.88 -5.12 3.64
CA LEU A 195 12.54 -3.73 3.38
C LEU A 195 12.06 -3.05 4.67
N GLU A 196 12.52 -1.85 4.93
CA GLU A 196 11.95 -0.96 5.95
C GLU A 196 10.60 -0.45 5.45
N VAL A 197 9.51 -0.90 6.08
CA VAL A 197 8.14 -0.55 5.68
C VAL A 197 7.60 0.53 6.60
N LYS A 198 7.15 1.64 5.99
CA LYS A 198 6.40 2.71 6.66
C LYS A 198 5.02 2.85 6.05
N VAL A 199 4.05 3.19 6.85
CA VAL A 199 2.65 3.31 6.44
C VAL A 199 2.22 4.76 6.51
N MET A 200 1.58 5.22 5.45
CA MET A 200 1.03 6.56 5.32
C MET A 200 -0.49 6.47 5.37
N SER A 201 -1.09 7.29 6.21
CA SER A 201 -2.54 7.51 6.22
C SER A 201 -2.84 8.86 5.58
N VAL A 202 -3.67 8.87 4.53
CA VAL A 202 -4.14 10.11 3.91
C VAL A 202 -5.36 10.63 4.69
N PRO A 203 -5.34 11.87 5.19
CA PRO A 203 -6.46 12.43 5.93
C PRO A 203 -7.75 12.49 5.12
N GLU A 204 -8.89 12.58 5.81
CA GLU A 204 -10.23 12.78 5.23
C GLU A 204 -10.68 11.64 4.30
N ASN A 205 -10.10 10.43 4.43
CA ASN A 205 -10.37 9.28 3.56
C ASN A 205 -10.19 9.58 2.06
N MET A 206 -9.26 10.48 1.73
CA MET A 206 -8.90 10.79 0.35
C MET A 206 -7.93 9.76 -0.21
N ASP A 207 -7.99 9.55 -1.54
CA ASP A 207 -6.89 8.90 -2.22
C ASP A 207 -5.71 9.88 -2.45
N PRO A 208 -4.49 9.39 -2.75
CA PRO A 208 -3.33 10.24 -3.00
C PRO A 208 -3.54 11.29 -4.09
N ASP A 209 -4.28 10.96 -5.16
CA ASP A 209 -4.61 11.88 -6.26
C ASP A 209 -5.47 13.04 -5.76
N GLU A 210 -6.55 12.76 -5.03
CA GLU A 210 -7.44 13.77 -4.44
C GLU A 210 -6.70 14.69 -3.46
N TYR A 211 -5.86 14.10 -2.60
CA TYR A 211 -5.10 14.86 -1.61
C TYR A 211 -4.09 15.80 -2.27
N ILE A 212 -3.34 15.32 -3.26
CA ILE A 212 -2.37 16.15 -4.00
C ILE A 212 -3.07 17.27 -4.77
N GLN A 213 -4.22 16.98 -5.39
CA GLN A 213 -5.01 18.01 -6.09
C GLN A 213 -5.51 19.10 -5.15
N LYS A 214 -5.93 18.74 -3.93
CA LYS A 214 -6.50 19.67 -2.95
C LYS A 214 -5.44 20.47 -2.19
N TYR A 215 -4.37 19.82 -1.76
CA TYR A 215 -3.39 20.39 -0.83
C TYR A 215 -1.98 20.59 -1.43
N GLY A 216 -1.73 20.02 -2.60
CA GLY A 216 -0.46 20.15 -3.31
C GLY A 216 0.63 19.18 -2.86
N ALA A 217 1.71 19.14 -3.67
CA ALA A 217 2.82 18.22 -3.47
C ALA A 217 3.56 18.40 -2.13
N GLN A 218 3.72 19.65 -1.66
CA GLN A 218 4.40 19.94 -0.39
C GLN A 218 3.64 19.37 0.83
N ALA A 219 2.30 19.40 0.80
CA ALA A 219 1.50 18.79 1.86
C ALA A 219 1.65 17.25 1.84
N PHE A 220 1.70 16.65 0.65
CA PHE A 220 1.91 15.22 0.52
C PHE A 220 3.31 14.77 1.00
N GLU A 221 4.36 15.57 0.75
CA GLU A 221 5.71 15.29 1.29
C GLU A 221 5.72 15.24 2.82
N LYS A 222 4.96 16.14 3.48
CA LYS A 222 4.81 16.10 4.95
C LYS A 222 4.14 14.81 5.44
N LEU A 223 3.19 14.25 4.68
CA LEU A 223 2.60 12.94 5.03
C LEU A 223 3.65 11.83 4.93
N ILE A 224 4.54 11.88 3.93
CA ILE A 224 5.66 10.94 3.81
C ILE A 224 6.57 11.03 5.05
N GLU A 225 6.89 12.25 5.51
CA GLU A 225 7.71 12.47 6.71
C GLU A 225 7.06 11.95 7.99
N GLN A 226 5.74 11.96 8.07
CA GLN A 226 4.94 11.51 9.21
C GLN A 226 4.58 10.01 9.16
N ALA A 227 4.98 9.29 8.11
CA ALA A 227 4.65 7.90 7.93
C ALA A 227 5.18 7.03 9.09
N LEU A 228 4.33 6.16 9.61
CA LEU A 228 4.61 5.31 10.75
C LEU A 228 5.38 4.04 10.35
N PRO A 229 6.35 3.58 11.14
CA PRO A 229 6.89 2.23 11.01
C PRO A 229 5.78 1.17 11.07
N LEU A 230 5.92 0.08 10.31
CA LEU A 230 4.90 -0.97 10.26
C LEU A 230 4.49 -1.53 11.63
N PRO A 231 5.39 -1.75 12.61
CA PRO A 231 4.96 -2.20 13.93
C PRO A 231 4.09 -1.17 14.68
N ASP A 232 4.41 0.13 14.56
CA ASP A 232 3.61 1.21 15.18
C ASP A 232 2.21 1.26 14.56
N TYR A 233 2.12 1.20 13.23
CA TYR A 233 0.83 1.11 12.53
C TYR A 233 -0.01 -0.10 12.96
N LYS A 234 0.63 -1.27 13.19
CA LYS A 234 -0.08 -2.45 13.70
C LYS A 234 -0.60 -2.25 15.12
N LEU A 235 0.13 -1.52 15.97
CA LEU A 235 -0.34 -1.16 17.31
C LEU A 235 -1.52 -0.17 17.24
N GLU A 236 -1.49 0.82 16.33
CA GLU A 236 -2.65 1.69 16.09
C GLU A 236 -3.90 0.88 15.70
N LEU A 237 -3.77 -0.08 14.79
CA LEU A 237 -4.89 -0.95 14.42
C LEU A 237 -5.43 -1.78 15.61
N LEU A 238 -4.56 -2.17 16.55
CA LEU A 238 -4.98 -2.83 17.78
C LEU A 238 -5.66 -1.86 18.75
N ASP A 239 -5.19 -0.61 18.83
CA ASP A 239 -5.80 0.43 19.63
C ASP A 239 -7.21 0.79 19.14
N GLU A 240 -7.41 0.86 17.82
CA GLU A 240 -8.72 1.07 17.20
C GLU A 240 -9.68 -0.10 17.45
N ALA A 241 -9.18 -1.34 17.28
CA ALA A 241 -10.00 -2.54 17.40
C ALA A 241 -10.33 -2.90 18.84
N PHE A 242 -9.43 -2.61 19.80
CA PHE A 242 -9.49 -2.99 21.20
C PHE A 242 -9.02 -1.84 22.11
N PRO A 243 -9.75 -0.71 22.18
CA PRO A 243 -9.33 0.45 22.96
C PRO A 243 -9.28 0.12 24.47
N LEU A 244 -8.07 0.25 25.04
CA LEU A 244 -7.82 -0.06 26.46
C LEU A 244 -8.00 1.14 27.40
N ASP A 245 -8.15 2.34 26.87
CA ASP A 245 -8.41 3.60 27.57
C ASP A 245 -9.89 3.83 27.93
N THR A 246 -10.74 2.84 27.60
CA THR A 246 -12.19 2.89 27.92
C THR A 246 -12.42 2.97 29.43
N ALA A 247 -13.36 3.85 29.84
CA ALA A 247 -13.83 3.94 31.22
C ALA A 247 -14.66 2.71 31.66
N ASP A 248 -15.12 1.88 30.72
CA ASP A 248 -15.87 0.66 30.97
C ASP A 248 -14.94 -0.51 31.29
N ALA A 249 -14.82 -0.84 32.58
CA ALA A 249 -13.96 -1.92 33.07
C ALA A 249 -14.31 -3.29 32.46
N VAL A 250 -15.58 -3.55 32.13
CA VAL A 250 -16.03 -4.82 31.53
C VAL A 250 -15.47 -4.93 30.10
N LYS A 251 -15.59 -3.87 29.31
CA LYS A 251 -15.03 -3.82 27.96
C LYS A 251 -13.52 -3.91 27.98
N ARG A 252 -12.86 -3.19 28.91
CA ARG A 252 -11.41 -3.24 29.05
C ARG A 252 -10.95 -4.67 29.35
N ASN A 253 -11.61 -5.40 30.25
CA ASN A 253 -11.29 -6.79 30.55
C ASN A 253 -11.52 -7.74 29.37
N GLU A 254 -12.51 -7.45 28.51
CA GLU A 254 -12.72 -8.19 27.27
C GLU A 254 -11.66 -7.92 26.21
N TYR A 255 -11.26 -6.65 26.06
CA TYR A 255 -10.33 -6.20 25.01
C TYR A 255 -8.88 -6.54 25.33
N LEU A 256 -8.47 -6.46 26.58
CA LEU A 256 -7.08 -6.63 27.01
C LEU A 256 -6.45 -7.96 26.54
N PRO A 257 -7.09 -9.14 26.68
CA PRO A 257 -6.54 -10.39 26.17
C PRO A 257 -6.44 -10.40 24.63
N LYS A 258 -7.40 -9.80 23.93
CA LYS A 258 -7.41 -9.70 22.46
C LYS A 258 -6.27 -8.82 21.96
N TYR A 259 -6.10 -7.64 22.60
CA TYR A 259 -5.00 -6.73 22.34
C TYR A 259 -3.64 -7.42 22.52
N VAL A 260 -3.43 -8.05 23.70
CA VAL A 260 -2.17 -8.74 24.00
C VAL A 260 -1.88 -9.85 23.00
N ASN A 261 -2.88 -10.64 22.61
CA ASN A 261 -2.69 -11.71 21.63
C ASN A 261 -2.31 -11.13 20.24
N GLY A 262 -2.93 -10.04 19.83
CA GLY A 262 -2.58 -9.31 18.61
C GLY A 262 -1.15 -8.77 18.66
N ALA A 263 -0.78 -8.10 19.76
CA ALA A 263 0.56 -7.57 19.99
C ALA A 263 1.64 -8.68 20.00
N ILE A 264 1.39 -9.81 20.67
CA ILE A 264 2.29 -10.97 20.66
C ILE A 264 2.46 -11.52 19.23
N SER A 265 1.37 -11.59 18.45
CA SER A 265 1.44 -12.03 17.04
C SER A 265 2.32 -11.10 16.19
N MET A 266 2.22 -9.80 16.42
CA MET A 266 3.07 -8.79 15.76
C MET A 266 4.52 -8.93 16.21
N LEU A 267 4.77 -9.00 17.53
CA LEU A 267 6.12 -9.11 18.12
C LEU A 267 6.87 -10.34 17.59
N LYS A 268 6.22 -11.47 17.38
CA LYS A 268 6.82 -12.70 16.81
C LYS A 268 7.41 -12.51 15.41
N GLN A 269 7.02 -11.45 14.70
CA GLN A 269 7.50 -11.17 13.34
C GLN A 269 8.73 -10.24 13.34
N LEU A 270 9.07 -9.63 14.47
CA LEU A 270 10.18 -8.70 14.62
C LEU A 270 11.48 -9.43 14.96
N ASP A 271 12.61 -8.82 14.59
CA ASP A 271 13.92 -9.23 15.09
C ASP A 271 14.06 -8.90 16.58
N ASP A 272 15.09 -9.47 17.23
CA ASP A 272 15.30 -9.37 18.68
C ASP A 272 15.41 -7.92 19.18
N VAL A 273 16.00 -7.02 18.38
CA VAL A 273 16.21 -5.62 18.77
C VAL A 273 14.87 -4.87 18.75
N ARG A 274 14.14 -4.98 17.67
CA ARG A 274 12.79 -4.40 17.55
C ARG A 274 11.83 -5.04 18.56
N GLN A 275 11.92 -6.36 18.79
CA GLN A 275 11.14 -7.03 19.82
C GLN A 275 11.33 -6.43 21.20
N ALA A 276 12.59 -6.19 21.61
CA ALA A 276 12.89 -5.60 22.92
C ALA A 276 12.26 -4.22 23.09
N GLN A 277 12.32 -3.39 22.03
CA GLN A 277 11.73 -2.05 22.03
C GLN A 277 10.19 -2.11 22.17
N TYR A 278 9.53 -2.93 21.34
CA TYR A 278 8.08 -2.98 21.31
C TYR A 278 7.46 -3.78 22.47
N VAL A 279 8.17 -4.73 23.07
CA VAL A 279 7.73 -5.38 24.33
C VAL A 279 7.54 -4.35 25.44
N LYS A 280 8.46 -3.37 25.55
CA LYS A 280 8.33 -2.27 26.51
C LYS A 280 7.11 -1.40 26.23
N ALA A 281 6.87 -1.05 24.97
CA ALA A 281 5.70 -0.27 24.55
C ALA A 281 4.39 -0.99 24.91
N VAL A 282 4.28 -2.27 24.57
CA VAL A 282 3.10 -3.11 24.90
C VAL A 282 2.93 -3.27 26.42
N SER A 283 4.02 -3.40 27.17
CA SER A 283 3.99 -3.45 28.64
C SER A 283 3.37 -2.19 29.25
N LEU A 284 3.83 -1.01 28.82
CA LEU A 284 3.28 0.28 29.26
C LEU A 284 1.79 0.43 28.93
N LYS A 285 1.38 0.06 27.73
CA LYS A 285 -0.03 0.17 27.26
C LYS A 285 -0.95 -0.78 28.01
N THR A 286 -0.53 -2.03 28.22
CA THR A 286 -1.38 -3.09 28.77
C THR A 286 -1.35 -3.21 30.28
N GLY A 287 -0.25 -2.74 30.92
CA GLY A 287 0.03 -2.93 32.35
C GLY A 287 0.61 -4.32 32.70
N TYR A 288 0.82 -5.20 31.70
CA TYR A 288 1.52 -6.46 31.93
C TYR A 288 3.03 -6.25 32.02
N SER A 289 3.73 -7.04 32.87
CA SER A 289 5.18 -6.97 32.96
C SER A 289 5.86 -7.44 31.66
N GLU A 290 7.03 -6.90 31.34
CA GLU A 290 7.81 -7.34 30.18
C GLU A 290 8.14 -8.83 30.25
N ASP A 291 8.39 -9.38 31.46
CA ASP A 291 8.67 -10.79 31.66
C ASP A 291 7.47 -11.67 31.28
N PHE A 292 6.26 -11.29 31.68
CA PHE A 292 5.03 -11.94 31.25
C PHE A 292 4.90 -11.97 29.72
N LEU A 293 5.11 -10.82 29.07
CA LEU A 293 5.03 -10.70 27.61
C LEU A 293 6.10 -11.55 26.92
N ARG A 294 7.33 -11.59 27.44
CA ARG A 294 8.43 -12.41 26.90
C ARG A 294 8.15 -13.91 27.04
N ARG A 295 7.64 -14.37 28.20
CA ARG A 295 7.22 -15.77 28.39
C ARG A 295 6.10 -16.14 27.42
N LYS A 296 5.10 -15.29 27.26
CA LYS A 296 4.00 -15.51 26.31
C LYS A 296 4.51 -15.53 24.86
N LEU A 297 5.48 -14.69 24.52
CA LEU A 297 6.16 -14.67 23.24
C LEU A 297 6.87 -16.00 22.94
N ALA A 298 7.56 -16.55 23.96
CA ALA A 298 8.24 -17.85 23.92
C ALA A 298 7.29 -19.05 23.91
N GLY A 299 5.97 -18.82 24.02
CA GLY A 299 4.96 -19.90 24.07
C GLY A 299 4.91 -20.63 25.43
N ILE A 300 5.50 -20.06 26.49
CA ILE A 300 5.47 -20.61 27.84
C ILE A 300 4.10 -20.27 28.45
N ALA A 301 3.40 -21.29 29.01
CA ALA A 301 2.17 -21.06 29.72
C ALA A 301 2.41 -20.19 30.96
N VAL A 302 1.68 -19.08 31.10
CA VAL A 302 1.80 -18.14 32.21
C VAL A 302 0.44 -18.04 32.89
N ALA A 303 0.42 -18.18 34.23
CA ALA A 303 -0.79 -17.96 35.00
C ALA A 303 -1.15 -16.46 34.99
N GLU A 304 -2.42 -16.13 34.78
CA GLU A 304 -2.88 -14.73 34.66
C GLU A 304 -2.72 -13.91 35.96
N GLU A 305 -2.58 -14.54 37.12
CA GLU A 305 -2.43 -13.89 38.42
C GLU A 305 -1.08 -13.22 38.63
N GLU A 306 -0.01 -13.57 37.91
CA GLU A 306 1.31 -12.90 37.98
C GLU A 306 1.38 -11.60 37.14
N ALA A 307 0.32 -11.25 36.46
CA ALA A 307 0.35 -10.26 35.40
C ALA A 307 0.22 -8.79 35.85
N ALA A 308 -0.36 -8.54 37.00
CA ALA A 308 -0.72 -7.17 37.40
C ALA A 308 0.29 -6.58 38.40
N GLN A 309 1.39 -6.04 37.92
CA GLN A 309 2.13 -5.05 38.72
C GLN A 309 1.42 -3.69 38.57
N LYS A 310 0.94 -3.14 39.71
CA LYS A 310 0.49 -1.75 39.76
C LYS A 310 1.62 -0.84 39.23
N PRO A 311 1.30 0.18 38.40
CA PRO A 311 2.32 1.14 37.99
C PRO A 311 2.97 1.75 39.24
N THR A 312 4.26 1.57 39.40
CA THR A 312 5.01 2.33 40.38
C THR A 312 5.06 3.76 39.85
N GLU A 313 4.44 4.70 40.56
CA GLU A 313 4.60 6.13 40.31
C GLU A 313 6.10 6.46 40.26
N GLN A 314 6.63 6.60 39.06
CA GLN A 314 7.98 7.16 38.89
C GLN A 314 7.86 8.67 39.01
N GLN A 315 8.54 9.22 40.03
CA GLN A 315 8.77 10.66 40.15
C GLN A 315 9.43 11.20 38.86
N PRO A 316 9.06 12.41 38.39
CA PRO A 316 9.58 12.96 37.16
C PRO A 316 11.10 13.21 37.28
N SER A 317 11.88 12.52 36.47
CA SER A 317 13.27 12.81 36.21
C SER A 317 13.43 14.05 35.31
N ALA A 318 14.60 14.70 35.42
CA ALA A 318 14.97 15.98 34.81
C ALA A 318 14.51 16.25 33.36
N PRO A 319 14.45 17.53 32.92
CA PRO A 319 13.76 17.91 31.66
C PRO A 319 14.41 17.31 30.43
N GLU A 320 13.63 16.48 29.73
CA GLU A 320 13.99 15.88 28.45
C GLU A 320 13.96 16.94 27.34
N THR A 321 14.85 16.81 26.37
CA THR A 321 14.91 17.69 25.21
C THR A 321 13.65 17.55 24.35
N ALA A 322 13.28 18.62 23.61
CA ALA A 322 12.07 18.68 22.78
C ALA A 322 11.97 17.53 21.76
N GLU A 323 13.11 17.02 21.30
CA GLU A 323 13.19 15.93 20.33
C GLU A 323 12.87 14.56 20.94
N ILE A 324 13.30 14.33 22.18
CA ILE A 324 12.96 13.14 22.96
C ILE A 324 11.47 13.19 23.32
N LYS A 325 10.94 14.36 23.71
CA LYS A 325 9.51 14.56 23.95
C LYS A 325 8.64 14.29 22.71
N ALA A 326 9.09 14.67 21.50
CA ALA A 326 8.35 14.40 20.28
C ALA A 326 8.29 12.88 19.96
N LYS A 327 9.41 12.17 20.12
CA LYS A 327 9.47 10.71 19.92
C LYS A 327 8.65 9.93 20.95
N TYR A 328 8.71 10.35 22.23
CA TYR A 328 7.87 9.77 23.28
C TYR A 328 6.42 10.21 23.19
N PHE A 329 6.14 11.41 22.69
CA PHE A 329 4.78 11.90 22.48
C PHE A 329 4.09 11.13 21.33
N VAL A 330 4.78 10.85 20.23
CA VAL A 330 4.24 10.01 19.17
C VAL A 330 4.02 8.57 19.67
N ALA A 331 4.98 7.99 20.40
CA ALA A 331 4.79 6.68 21.02
C ALA A 331 3.72 6.70 22.12
N ALA A 332 3.62 7.78 22.90
CA ALA A 332 2.61 7.93 23.95
C ALA A 332 1.22 8.30 23.41
N CYS A 333 1.10 9.08 22.33
CA CYS A 333 -0.17 9.28 21.62
C CYS A 333 -0.64 7.99 20.96
N LEU A 334 0.28 7.21 20.36
CA LEU A 334 -0.01 5.89 19.82
C LEU A 334 -0.36 4.86 20.92
N LEU A 335 0.13 5.07 22.14
CA LEU A 335 -0.10 4.21 23.29
C LEU A 335 -1.21 4.71 24.21
N ALA A 336 -1.58 5.99 24.17
CA ALA A 336 -2.59 6.62 25.03
C ALA A 336 -3.84 7.09 24.28
N GLY A 337 -3.89 7.02 22.95
CA GLY A 337 -5.06 7.42 22.17
C GLY A 337 -5.31 8.94 22.17
N GLU A 338 -4.30 9.78 22.34
CA GLU A 338 -4.41 11.24 22.23
C GLU A 338 -3.84 11.77 20.92
#